data_dd2d3f456192f0bd4e2d231e03247b9f
#
_entry.id   dd2d3f456192f0bd4e2d231e03247b9f
#
_cell.length_a   1.000
_cell.length_b   1.000
_cell.length_c   1.000
_cell.angle_alpha   90.00
_cell.angle_beta   90.00
_cell.angle_gamma   90.00
#
_symmetry.space_group_name_H-M   'P 1'
#
loop_
_entity.id
_entity.type
_entity.pdbx_description
1 polymer ?
#
loop_
_entity_poly.entity_id
_entity_poly.type
_entity_poly.pdbx_seq_one_letter_code
_entity_poly.pdbx_strand_id
1 'polypeptide(L)'
;MATPAEEIEVEDKIVRITNPDRVYFPERGWTKLDLVEYYLSVGDGIVNALFERPCMLHRFPKGLAGDKVHQKRVPSGAPPWLETVRLHFPRFDRDADELCVTELAAVIWAVQMSTVEFHPWNSRRADTEKPDEWRIDLDPGPECDFATVQRVAHVAHEVLAELGAVGWPKTSGGSGMHIYVRIPPDHGFKVVRRAALAFAREVERRSPDVTTAWWRKDRDPSELFVDYNQNARDHTIAAAYSVRGFQDGRVSTPITWDEIDDVDPHDFTLETVPPRFAELGDLHAGIDDAVFDIAPLIEWADRDDLPES
;
A
#
# COMPACT_ATOMS: atom_id res chain seq x y z
N MET A 1 -1.51 31.90 -23.33
CA MET A 1 -1.15 32.23 -21.94
C MET A 1 -0.32 31.06 -21.41
N ALA A 2 0.74 31.34 -20.65
CA ALA A 2 1.53 30.26 -20.01
C ALA A 2 0.63 29.54 -19.00
N THR A 3 0.80 28.21 -18.88
CA THR A 3 0.10 27.41 -17.86
C THR A 3 0.57 27.88 -16.48
N PRO A 4 -0.35 28.19 -15.52
CA PRO A 4 0.02 28.50 -14.17
C PRO A 4 0.92 27.41 -13.61
N ALA A 5 1.99 27.78 -12.93
CA ALA A 5 2.94 26.82 -12.35
C ALA A 5 3.65 27.42 -11.15
N GLU A 6 3.96 26.57 -10.19
CA GLU A 6 4.81 26.87 -9.03
C GLU A 6 6.05 25.97 -9.05
N GLU A 7 7.17 26.49 -8.57
CA GLU A 7 8.39 25.74 -8.40
C GLU A 7 8.58 25.40 -6.91
N ILE A 8 8.63 24.14 -6.61
CA ILE A 8 8.78 23.61 -5.24
C ILE A 8 10.20 23.03 -5.13
N GLU A 9 10.97 23.54 -4.19
CA GLU A 9 12.26 22.96 -3.81
C GLU A 9 12.02 21.77 -2.88
N VAL A 10 12.49 20.59 -3.29
CA VAL A 10 12.41 19.34 -2.55
C VAL A 10 13.80 18.74 -2.50
N GLU A 11 14.42 18.75 -1.33
CA GLU A 11 15.82 18.35 -1.14
C GLU A 11 16.76 19.20 -2.04
N ASP A 12 17.49 18.61 -2.95
CA ASP A 12 18.36 19.30 -3.92
C ASP A 12 17.74 19.48 -5.32
N LYS A 13 16.43 19.20 -5.44
CA LYS A 13 15.69 19.24 -6.70
C LYS A 13 14.65 20.36 -6.71
N ILE A 14 14.38 20.88 -7.91
CA ILE A 14 13.25 21.78 -8.15
C ILE A 14 12.22 21.02 -8.97
N VAL A 15 11.01 20.85 -8.41
CA VAL A 15 9.88 20.23 -9.10
C VAL A 15 8.88 21.32 -9.48
N ARG A 16 8.63 21.46 -10.79
CA ARG A 16 7.69 22.45 -11.31
C ARG A 16 6.27 21.87 -11.34
N ILE A 17 5.39 22.39 -10.47
CA ILE A 17 3.99 21.97 -10.36
C ILE A 17 3.15 22.81 -11.31
N THR A 18 2.55 22.19 -12.32
CA THR A 18 1.65 22.86 -13.26
C THR A 18 0.19 22.74 -12.85
N ASN A 19 -0.59 23.79 -13.04
CA ASN A 19 -1.99 23.88 -12.62
C ASN A 19 -2.15 23.56 -11.10
N PRO A 20 -1.43 24.27 -10.20
CA PRO A 20 -1.49 24.02 -8.75
C PRO A 20 -2.91 24.15 -8.21
N ASP A 21 -3.69 25.13 -8.69
CA ASP A 21 -5.07 25.43 -8.26
C ASP A 21 -6.12 24.44 -8.82
N ARG A 22 -5.71 23.45 -9.59
CA ARG A 22 -6.68 22.46 -10.12
C ARG A 22 -7.28 21.68 -8.97
N VAL A 23 -8.61 21.74 -8.82
CA VAL A 23 -9.34 20.98 -7.82
C VAL A 23 -9.24 19.48 -8.13
N TYR A 24 -8.70 18.71 -7.18
CA TYR A 24 -8.57 17.26 -7.23
C TYR A 24 -9.68 16.56 -6.46
N PHE A 25 -10.11 17.13 -5.34
CA PHE A 25 -11.14 16.59 -4.45
C PHE A 25 -12.31 17.55 -4.39
N PRO A 26 -13.29 17.46 -5.32
CA PRO A 26 -14.36 18.47 -5.44
C PRO A 26 -15.21 18.66 -4.20
N GLU A 27 -15.44 17.59 -3.41
CA GLU A 27 -16.27 17.66 -2.20
C GLU A 27 -15.60 18.49 -1.07
N ARG A 28 -14.26 18.53 -1.07
CA ARG A 28 -13.46 19.26 -0.07
C ARG A 28 -12.88 20.57 -0.62
N GLY A 29 -12.87 20.72 -1.93
CA GLY A 29 -12.23 21.83 -2.63
C GLY A 29 -10.70 21.76 -2.65
N TRP A 30 -10.10 20.64 -2.22
CA TRP A 30 -8.65 20.47 -2.22
C TRP A 30 -8.09 20.36 -3.63
N THR A 31 -7.00 21.08 -3.82
CA THR A 31 -6.33 21.27 -5.09
C THR A 31 -5.18 20.27 -5.29
N LYS A 32 -4.52 20.39 -6.43
CA LYS A 32 -3.27 19.67 -6.68
C LYS A 32 -2.16 20.13 -5.76
N LEU A 33 -2.13 21.41 -5.40
CA LEU A 33 -1.14 21.96 -4.47
C LEU A 33 -1.36 21.38 -3.07
N ASP A 34 -2.59 21.30 -2.57
CA ASP A 34 -2.88 20.67 -1.28
C ASP A 34 -2.40 19.20 -1.23
N LEU A 35 -2.52 18.48 -2.35
CA LEU A 35 -1.99 17.11 -2.44
C LEU A 35 -0.46 17.09 -2.42
N VAL A 36 0.22 18.06 -3.03
CA VAL A 36 1.69 18.21 -2.94
C VAL A 36 2.11 18.53 -1.51
N GLU A 37 1.45 19.49 -0.86
CA GLU A 37 1.73 19.88 0.53
C GLU A 37 1.54 18.72 1.50
N TYR A 38 0.49 17.91 1.27
CA TYR A 38 0.28 16.68 2.02
C TYR A 38 1.50 15.75 1.92
N TYR A 39 1.94 15.40 0.71
CA TYR A 39 3.08 14.49 0.56
C TYR A 39 4.40 15.07 1.05
N LEU A 40 4.57 16.38 1.01
CA LEU A 40 5.69 17.05 1.67
C LEU A 40 5.65 16.87 3.19
N SER A 41 4.47 16.96 3.80
CA SER A 41 4.29 16.86 5.25
C SER A 41 4.52 15.46 5.82
N VAL A 42 4.32 14.40 5.02
CA VAL A 42 4.53 12.99 5.40
C VAL A 42 5.72 12.36 4.67
N GLY A 43 6.67 13.20 4.22
CA GLY A 43 7.75 12.84 3.32
C GLY A 43 8.54 11.62 3.74
N ASP A 44 9.02 11.58 4.99
CA ASP A 44 9.82 10.46 5.50
C ASP A 44 9.02 9.16 5.50
N GLY A 45 7.74 9.20 5.87
CA GLY A 45 6.88 8.02 5.92
C GLY A 45 6.55 7.46 4.54
N ILE A 46 6.17 8.31 3.58
CA ILE A 46 5.86 7.83 2.22
C ILE A 46 7.12 7.34 1.50
N VAL A 47 8.26 7.99 1.68
CA VAL A 47 9.52 7.53 1.10
C VAL A 47 9.92 6.18 1.70
N ASN A 48 9.85 6.01 3.03
CA ASN A 48 10.13 4.73 3.69
C ASN A 48 9.23 3.60 3.12
N ALA A 49 7.94 3.85 2.97
CA ALA A 49 6.99 2.86 2.45
C ALA A 49 7.26 2.45 0.98
N LEU A 50 7.85 3.36 0.18
CA LEU A 50 8.11 3.16 -1.25
C LEU A 50 9.57 2.81 -1.55
N PHE A 51 10.47 2.87 -0.55
CA PHE A 51 11.90 2.86 -0.76
C PHE A 51 12.39 1.64 -1.55
N GLU A 52 13.02 1.94 -2.70
CA GLU A 52 13.57 0.95 -3.63
C GLU A 52 12.55 -0.05 -4.20
N ARG A 53 11.25 0.26 -4.14
CA ARG A 53 10.19 -0.59 -4.68
C ARG A 53 9.72 -0.10 -6.05
N PRO A 54 9.56 -1.00 -7.04
CA PRO A 54 8.78 -0.66 -8.23
C PRO A 54 7.39 -0.22 -7.82
N CYS A 55 6.88 0.84 -8.43
CA CYS A 55 5.62 1.43 -8.01
C CYS A 55 4.68 1.68 -9.17
N MET A 56 3.50 1.06 -9.13
CA MET A 56 2.38 1.40 -10.00
C MET A 56 1.70 2.67 -9.48
N LEU A 57 1.50 3.63 -10.38
CA LEU A 57 0.88 4.92 -10.06
C LEU A 57 -0.58 4.94 -10.48
N HIS A 58 -1.49 5.30 -9.57
CA HIS A 58 -2.86 5.60 -9.91
C HIS A 58 -3.00 7.11 -10.10
N ARG A 59 -3.17 7.52 -11.36
CA ARG A 59 -3.22 8.91 -11.77
C ARG A 59 -4.63 9.35 -12.08
N PHE A 60 -4.90 10.63 -11.78
CA PHE A 60 -6.17 11.28 -12.06
C PHE A 60 -5.91 12.61 -12.81
N PRO A 61 -5.62 12.57 -14.13
CA PRO A 61 -5.21 13.75 -14.90
C PRO A 61 -6.23 14.89 -14.92
N LYS A 62 -7.50 14.58 -14.63
CA LYS A 62 -8.60 15.54 -14.54
C LYS A 62 -9.13 15.75 -13.11
N GLY A 63 -8.36 15.32 -12.06
CA GLY A 63 -8.85 15.20 -10.71
C GLY A 63 -9.75 13.97 -10.54
N LEU A 64 -10.27 13.74 -9.33
CA LEU A 64 -11.07 12.54 -9.02
C LEU A 64 -12.45 12.50 -9.72
N ALA A 65 -12.89 13.61 -10.30
CA ALA A 65 -14.08 13.63 -11.14
C ALA A 65 -13.84 12.97 -12.53
N GLY A 66 -12.59 12.71 -12.88
CA GLY A 66 -12.20 12.10 -14.16
C GLY A 66 -11.82 10.62 -14.03
N ASP A 67 -11.42 10.03 -15.15
CA ASP A 67 -11.00 8.63 -15.21
C ASP A 67 -9.67 8.40 -14.48
N LYS A 68 -9.60 7.29 -13.75
CA LYS A 68 -8.37 6.76 -13.17
C LYS A 68 -7.51 6.09 -14.24
N VAL A 69 -6.23 6.42 -14.26
CA VAL A 69 -5.23 5.82 -15.15
C VAL A 69 -4.21 5.04 -14.31
N HIS A 70 -4.08 3.75 -14.57
CA HIS A 70 -3.03 2.91 -13.99
C HIS A 70 -1.76 3.05 -14.82
N GLN A 71 -0.72 3.62 -14.25
CA GLN A 71 0.55 3.83 -14.95
C GLN A 71 1.65 2.97 -14.34
N LYS A 72 2.16 2.05 -15.15
CA LYS A 72 3.32 1.21 -14.82
C LYS A 72 4.63 1.79 -15.37
N ARG A 73 4.60 2.48 -16.50
CA ARG A 73 5.82 2.98 -17.16
C ARG A 73 6.04 4.46 -16.92
N VAL A 74 7.25 4.81 -16.50
CA VAL A 74 7.71 6.20 -16.49
C VAL A 74 7.82 6.71 -17.93
N PRO A 75 7.28 7.92 -18.25
CA PRO A 75 7.33 8.47 -19.60
C PRO A 75 8.76 8.88 -20.00
N SER A 76 9.07 8.83 -21.30
CA SER A 76 10.40 9.16 -21.86
C SER A 76 10.88 10.58 -21.60
N GLY A 77 9.99 11.51 -21.26
CA GLY A 77 10.32 12.91 -20.91
C GLY A 77 10.50 13.15 -19.40
N ALA A 78 10.60 12.09 -18.61
CA ALA A 78 10.84 12.20 -17.18
C ALA A 78 12.24 12.79 -16.88
N PRO A 79 12.41 13.49 -15.76
CA PRO A 79 13.70 14.00 -15.34
C PRO A 79 14.75 12.87 -15.24
N PRO A 80 16.01 13.13 -15.62
CA PRO A 80 17.07 12.10 -15.64
C PRO A 80 17.50 11.63 -14.24
N TRP A 81 17.14 12.35 -13.19
CA TRP A 81 17.41 11.97 -11.80
C TRP A 81 16.38 10.98 -11.23
N LEU A 82 15.24 10.75 -11.93
CA LEU A 82 14.29 9.75 -11.49
C LEU A 82 14.84 8.34 -11.69
N GLU A 83 14.81 7.58 -10.63
CA GLU A 83 15.20 6.18 -10.68
C GLU A 83 14.03 5.29 -11.14
N THR A 84 14.37 4.28 -11.92
CA THR A 84 13.41 3.29 -12.43
C THR A 84 13.97 1.89 -12.29
N VAL A 85 13.08 0.92 -12.27
CA VAL A 85 13.44 -0.49 -12.37
C VAL A 85 12.69 -1.15 -13.51
N ARG A 86 13.44 -1.92 -14.33
CA ARG A 86 12.88 -2.64 -15.46
C ARG A 86 12.25 -3.94 -15.01
N LEU A 87 10.95 -4.09 -15.29
CA LEU A 87 10.16 -5.27 -15.00
C LEU A 87 9.67 -5.92 -16.28
N HIS A 88 9.75 -7.24 -16.32
CA HIS A 88 9.10 -8.04 -17.36
C HIS A 88 7.73 -8.52 -16.89
N PHE A 89 6.69 -8.33 -17.73
CA PHE A 89 5.31 -8.79 -17.50
C PHE A 89 5.00 -9.97 -18.42
N PRO A 90 5.20 -11.22 -17.99
CA PRO A 90 5.10 -12.41 -18.85
C PRO A 90 3.72 -12.56 -19.53
N ARG A 91 2.64 -12.20 -18.81
CA ARG A 91 1.27 -12.28 -19.33
C ARG A 91 1.07 -11.47 -20.62
N PHE A 92 1.82 -10.38 -20.79
CA PHE A 92 1.69 -9.44 -21.91
C PHE A 92 2.93 -9.44 -22.80
N ASP A 93 3.94 -10.23 -22.48
CA ASP A 93 5.27 -10.25 -23.11
C ASP A 93 5.80 -8.80 -23.30
N ARG A 94 5.82 -8.03 -22.21
CA ARG A 94 6.19 -6.62 -22.21
C ARG A 94 7.10 -6.29 -21.05
N ASP A 95 8.02 -5.37 -21.33
CA ASP A 95 8.83 -4.71 -20.30
C ASP A 95 8.25 -3.34 -19.98
N ALA A 96 8.36 -2.91 -18.73
CA ALA A 96 8.12 -1.54 -18.31
C ALA A 96 9.21 -1.10 -17.34
N ASP A 97 9.63 0.16 -17.48
CA ASP A 97 10.48 0.83 -16.51
C ASP A 97 9.56 1.54 -15.52
N GLU A 98 9.31 0.90 -14.36
CA GLU A 98 8.46 1.45 -13.30
C GLU A 98 9.25 2.43 -12.43
N LEU A 99 8.54 3.43 -11.87
CA LEU A 99 9.14 4.36 -10.90
C LEU A 99 9.66 3.56 -9.69
N CYS A 100 10.89 3.90 -9.29
CA CYS A 100 11.53 3.36 -8.10
C CYS A 100 11.86 4.54 -7.17
N VAL A 101 11.09 4.70 -6.11
CA VAL A 101 11.24 5.85 -5.20
C VAL A 101 12.44 5.64 -4.29
N THR A 102 13.36 6.61 -4.26
CA THR A 102 14.53 6.67 -3.37
C THR A 102 14.65 8.01 -2.65
N GLU A 103 13.88 9.01 -3.08
CA GLU A 103 13.87 10.38 -2.54
C GLU A 103 12.48 11.00 -2.65
N LEU A 104 12.19 12.00 -1.82
CA LEU A 104 10.88 12.66 -1.78
C LEU A 104 10.56 13.40 -3.09
N ALA A 105 11.57 13.94 -3.76
CA ALA A 105 11.39 14.63 -5.04
C ALA A 105 10.71 13.72 -6.10
N ALA A 106 10.95 12.40 -6.07
CA ALA A 106 10.30 11.43 -6.97
C ALA A 106 8.79 11.30 -6.68
N VAL A 107 8.39 11.34 -5.41
CA VAL A 107 6.98 11.37 -5.00
C VAL A 107 6.29 12.64 -5.49
N ILE A 108 6.91 13.80 -5.27
CA ILE A 108 6.35 15.10 -5.68
C ILE A 108 6.29 15.21 -7.22
N TRP A 109 7.28 14.69 -7.93
CA TRP A 109 7.20 14.58 -9.39
C TRP A 109 6.02 13.71 -9.84
N ALA A 110 5.79 12.57 -9.19
CA ALA A 110 4.65 11.71 -9.52
C ALA A 110 3.31 12.42 -9.26
N VAL A 111 3.19 13.20 -8.19
CA VAL A 111 2.02 14.05 -7.92
C VAL A 111 1.87 15.12 -9.00
N GLN A 112 2.96 15.76 -9.44
CA GLN A 112 2.94 16.66 -10.59
C GLN A 112 2.36 15.97 -11.83
N MET A 113 2.64 14.69 -12.04
CA MET A 113 2.10 13.86 -13.11
C MET A 113 0.66 13.37 -12.84
N SER A 114 0.00 13.93 -11.81
CA SER A 114 -1.38 13.65 -11.41
C SER A 114 -1.57 12.33 -10.67
N THR A 115 -0.54 11.79 -10.06
CA THR A 115 -0.64 10.63 -9.19
C THR A 115 -1.32 11.02 -7.88
N VAL A 116 -2.29 10.24 -7.47
CA VAL A 116 -2.96 10.35 -6.16
C VAL A 116 -2.57 9.17 -5.29
N GLU A 117 -2.61 7.94 -5.84
CA GLU A 117 -2.31 6.72 -5.10
C GLU A 117 -0.99 6.10 -5.56
N PHE A 118 -0.18 5.64 -4.60
CA PHE A 118 1.06 4.91 -4.82
C PHE A 118 0.89 3.45 -4.42
N HIS A 119 1.14 2.53 -5.36
CA HIS A 119 0.95 1.10 -5.20
C HIS A 119 2.27 0.35 -5.45
N PRO A 120 3.14 0.22 -4.44
CA PRO A 120 4.43 -0.45 -4.59
C PRO A 120 4.28 -1.97 -4.68
N TRP A 121 5.25 -2.60 -5.33
CA TRP A 121 5.49 -4.03 -5.21
C TRP A 121 5.94 -4.37 -3.78
N ASN A 122 5.72 -5.61 -3.37
CA ASN A 122 6.24 -6.14 -2.12
C ASN A 122 7.65 -6.75 -2.25
N SER A 123 8.39 -6.32 -3.28
CA SER A 123 9.82 -6.60 -3.48
C SER A 123 10.57 -5.31 -3.81
N ARG A 124 11.88 -5.31 -3.59
CA ARG A 124 12.75 -4.16 -3.91
C ARG A 124 13.54 -4.41 -5.20
N ARG A 125 14.11 -3.32 -5.75
CA ARG A 125 14.88 -3.33 -7.02
C ARG A 125 16.09 -4.26 -7.02
N ALA A 126 16.63 -4.60 -5.85
CA ALA A 126 17.77 -5.51 -5.74
C ALA A 126 17.44 -6.92 -6.25
N ASP A 127 16.21 -7.41 -6.01
CA ASP A 127 15.68 -8.63 -6.61
C ASP A 127 14.13 -8.53 -6.67
N THR A 128 13.62 -8.13 -7.82
CA THR A 128 12.18 -7.91 -8.01
C THR A 128 11.35 -9.21 -8.04
N GLU A 129 11.99 -10.38 -8.09
CA GLU A 129 11.30 -11.66 -8.09
C GLU A 129 11.19 -12.27 -6.68
N LYS A 130 11.80 -11.63 -5.67
CA LYS A 130 11.78 -12.06 -4.28
C LYS A 130 11.16 -11.01 -3.36
N PRO A 131 9.96 -11.23 -2.85
CA PRO A 131 9.34 -10.37 -1.85
C PRO A 131 10.20 -10.26 -0.59
N ASP A 132 10.32 -9.04 -0.06
CA ASP A 132 10.88 -8.73 1.26
C ASP A 132 9.78 -8.28 2.24
N GLU A 133 8.53 -8.31 1.80
CA GLU A 133 7.36 -7.88 2.56
C GLU A 133 6.20 -8.86 2.32
N TRP A 134 5.74 -9.45 3.40
CA TRP A 134 4.50 -10.22 3.43
C TRP A 134 3.35 -9.29 3.81
N ARG A 135 2.27 -9.32 3.03
CA ARG A 135 1.09 -8.49 3.18
C ARG A 135 -0.11 -9.31 3.61
N ILE A 136 -0.70 -8.92 4.72
CA ILE A 136 -1.97 -9.44 5.22
C ILE A 136 -3.00 -8.35 4.90
N ASP A 137 -3.92 -8.64 3.99
CA ASP A 137 -4.98 -7.74 3.56
C ASP A 137 -6.32 -8.23 4.12
N LEU A 138 -6.89 -7.46 5.04
CA LEU A 138 -8.18 -7.71 5.67
C LEU A 138 -9.26 -6.96 4.87
N ASP A 139 -9.86 -7.65 3.88
CA ASP A 139 -10.80 -7.10 2.90
C ASP A 139 -12.25 -7.49 3.28
N PRO A 140 -13.04 -6.58 3.89
CA PRO A 140 -14.40 -6.88 4.32
C PRO A 140 -15.34 -7.03 3.12
N GLY A 141 -16.26 -7.99 3.22
CA GLY A 141 -17.37 -8.11 2.30
C GLY A 141 -18.31 -6.90 2.38
N PRO A 142 -19.22 -6.72 1.41
CA PRO A 142 -20.05 -5.52 1.32
C PRO A 142 -21.05 -5.35 2.48
N GLU A 143 -21.32 -6.39 3.25
CA GLU A 143 -22.19 -6.39 4.44
C GLU A 143 -21.39 -6.55 5.75
N CYS A 144 -20.06 -6.61 5.66
CA CYS A 144 -19.15 -6.72 6.79
C CYS A 144 -18.84 -5.31 7.33
N ASP A 145 -19.04 -5.08 8.62
CA ASP A 145 -18.73 -3.81 9.27
C ASP A 145 -17.25 -3.69 9.67
N PHE A 146 -16.81 -2.47 9.97
CA PHE A 146 -15.44 -2.22 10.37
C PHE A 146 -15.11 -2.83 11.74
N ALA A 147 -16.09 -3.00 12.62
CA ALA A 147 -15.91 -3.69 13.89
C ALA A 147 -15.49 -5.16 13.69
N THR A 148 -15.96 -5.80 12.63
CA THR A 148 -15.50 -7.13 12.23
C THR A 148 -14.04 -7.10 11.79
N VAL A 149 -13.62 -6.07 11.02
CA VAL A 149 -12.22 -5.89 10.63
C VAL A 149 -11.32 -5.75 11.86
N GLN A 150 -11.72 -4.96 12.86
CA GLN A 150 -11.00 -4.79 14.14
C GLN A 150 -10.86 -6.11 14.89
N ARG A 151 -11.95 -6.88 15.04
CA ARG A 151 -11.89 -8.21 15.69
C ARG A 151 -10.94 -9.16 14.98
N VAL A 152 -11.00 -9.22 13.67
CA VAL A 152 -10.12 -10.10 12.87
C VAL A 152 -8.67 -9.61 12.92
N ALA A 153 -8.42 -8.30 12.98
CA ALA A 153 -7.08 -7.76 13.17
C ALA A 153 -6.46 -8.21 14.50
N HIS A 154 -7.24 -8.27 15.58
CA HIS A 154 -6.77 -8.83 16.87
C HIS A 154 -6.44 -10.33 16.74
N VAL A 155 -7.29 -11.13 16.09
CA VAL A 155 -7.00 -12.55 15.83
C VAL A 155 -5.70 -12.70 15.03
N ALA A 156 -5.52 -11.89 13.99
CA ALA A 156 -4.29 -11.88 13.19
C ALA A 156 -3.07 -11.50 14.04
N HIS A 157 -3.22 -10.51 14.94
CA HIS A 157 -2.16 -10.12 15.88
C HIS A 157 -1.76 -11.24 16.84
N GLU A 158 -2.73 -11.96 17.40
CA GLU A 158 -2.46 -13.12 18.25
C GLU A 158 -1.66 -14.20 17.52
N VAL A 159 -2.05 -14.53 16.27
CA VAL A 159 -1.32 -15.50 15.43
C VAL A 159 0.10 -15.02 15.13
N LEU A 160 0.29 -13.74 14.81
CA LEU A 160 1.61 -13.15 14.59
C LEU A 160 2.47 -13.22 15.86
N ALA A 161 1.91 -12.92 17.03
CA ALA A 161 2.61 -12.99 18.31
C ALA A 161 3.07 -14.42 18.63
N GLU A 162 2.23 -15.43 18.39
CA GLU A 162 2.58 -16.84 18.57
C GLU A 162 3.73 -17.28 17.64
N LEU A 163 3.78 -16.71 16.45
CA LEU A 163 4.87 -16.94 15.48
C LEU A 163 6.15 -16.16 15.82
N GLY A 164 6.09 -15.20 16.75
CA GLY A 164 7.17 -14.25 17.01
C GLY A 164 7.39 -13.23 15.88
N ALA A 165 6.38 -13.01 15.05
CA ALA A 165 6.41 -12.04 13.95
C ALA A 165 5.89 -10.68 14.41
N VAL A 166 6.56 -9.60 13.99
CA VAL A 166 6.10 -8.22 14.20
C VAL A 166 5.24 -7.79 13.03
N GLY A 167 3.96 -7.51 13.31
CA GLY A 167 3.03 -6.96 12.33
C GLY A 167 2.91 -5.44 12.44
N TRP A 168 2.87 -4.77 11.30
CA TRP A 168 2.78 -3.32 11.17
C TRP A 168 1.42 -2.94 10.57
N PRO A 169 0.41 -2.61 11.41
CA PRO A 169 -0.93 -2.35 10.96
C PRO A 169 -1.08 -0.95 10.36
N LYS A 170 -2.00 -0.83 9.40
CA LYS A 170 -2.47 0.44 8.84
C LYS A 170 -3.90 0.31 8.34
N THR A 171 -4.63 1.40 8.27
CA THR A 171 -5.90 1.43 7.52
C THR A 171 -5.62 1.24 6.03
N SER A 172 -6.53 0.59 5.30
CA SER A 172 -6.40 0.51 3.84
C SER A 172 -6.67 1.85 3.14
N GLY A 173 -7.23 2.82 3.88
CA GLY A 173 -7.84 4.03 3.33
C GLY A 173 -9.11 3.73 2.53
N GLY A 174 -9.64 2.52 2.64
CA GLY A 174 -10.93 2.05 2.18
C GLY A 174 -11.76 1.58 3.37
N SER A 175 -12.29 0.36 3.28
CA SER A 175 -13.11 -0.28 4.33
C SER A 175 -12.34 -1.29 5.19
N GLY A 176 -11.11 -1.64 4.83
CA GLY A 176 -10.34 -2.70 5.47
C GLY A 176 -9.07 -2.21 6.16
N MET A 177 -8.24 -3.17 6.56
CA MET A 177 -6.91 -2.95 7.14
C MET A 177 -5.86 -3.78 6.42
N HIS A 178 -4.61 -3.30 6.42
CA HIS A 178 -3.46 -4.06 6.00
C HIS A 178 -2.50 -4.22 7.17
N ILE A 179 -1.85 -5.38 7.27
CA ILE A 179 -0.77 -5.62 8.22
C ILE A 179 0.44 -6.05 7.41
N TYR A 180 1.53 -5.31 7.54
CA TYR A 180 2.77 -5.64 6.85
C TYR A 180 3.73 -6.37 7.78
N VAL A 181 4.43 -7.35 7.25
CA VAL A 181 5.49 -8.09 7.96
C VAL A 181 6.72 -8.10 7.08
N ARG A 182 7.86 -7.66 7.61
CA ARG A 182 9.12 -7.74 6.88
C ARG A 182 9.65 -9.18 6.90
N ILE A 183 10.07 -9.68 5.73
CA ILE A 183 10.62 -11.03 5.55
C ILE A 183 11.96 -10.96 4.80
N PRO A 184 12.85 -11.96 4.94
CA PRO A 184 14.06 -12.00 4.12
C PRO A 184 13.66 -12.32 2.66
N PRO A 185 14.32 -11.70 1.65
CA PRO A 185 14.04 -11.92 0.23
C PRO A 185 14.66 -13.23 -0.28
N ASP A 186 14.39 -14.34 0.42
CA ASP A 186 14.96 -15.66 0.11
C ASP A 186 14.05 -16.50 -0.78
N HIS A 187 12.75 -16.20 -0.76
CA HIS A 187 11.71 -16.96 -1.43
C HIS A 187 11.03 -16.16 -2.54
N GLY A 188 10.62 -16.84 -3.62
CA GLY A 188 9.83 -16.23 -4.69
C GLY A 188 8.34 -16.08 -4.32
N PHE A 189 7.61 -15.31 -5.11
CA PHE A 189 6.19 -14.98 -4.90
C PHE A 189 5.28 -16.20 -4.65
N LYS A 190 5.49 -17.31 -5.32
CA LYS A 190 4.66 -18.52 -5.12
C LYS A 190 4.76 -19.07 -3.71
N VAL A 191 5.99 -19.12 -3.17
CA VAL A 191 6.25 -19.61 -1.80
C VAL A 191 5.65 -18.64 -0.78
N VAL A 192 5.90 -17.33 -0.91
CA VAL A 192 5.37 -16.32 0.01
C VAL A 192 3.84 -16.30 -0.02
N ARG A 193 3.21 -16.37 -1.19
CA ARG A 193 1.76 -16.45 -1.32
C ARG A 193 1.18 -17.71 -0.68
N ARG A 194 1.83 -18.85 -0.83
CA ARG A 194 1.44 -20.12 -0.20
C ARG A 194 1.54 -20.05 1.33
N ALA A 195 2.61 -19.46 1.85
CA ALA A 195 2.78 -19.18 3.27
C ALA A 195 1.71 -18.20 3.79
N ALA A 196 1.39 -17.15 3.04
CA ALA A 196 0.30 -16.22 3.36
C ALA A 196 -1.07 -16.92 3.41
N LEU A 197 -1.34 -17.89 2.53
CA LEU A 197 -2.56 -18.71 2.58
C LEU A 197 -2.60 -19.57 3.84
N ALA A 198 -1.48 -20.15 4.27
CA ALA A 198 -1.43 -20.93 5.51
C ALA A 198 -1.78 -20.09 6.73
N PHE A 199 -1.25 -18.86 6.80
CA PHE A 199 -1.63 -17.91 7.83
C PHE A 199 -3.12 -17.55 7.75
N ALA A 200 -3.64 -17.22 6.56
CA ALA A 200 -5.04 -16.88 6.37
C ALA A 200 -5.98 -18.02 6.82
N ARG A 201 -5.61 -19.27 6.54
CA ARG A 201 -6.32 -20.47 7.02
C ARG A 201 -6.30 -20.61 8.54
N GLU A 202 -5.20 -20.22 9.20
CA GLU A 202 -5.15 -20.21 10.66
C GLU A 202 -6.08 -19.15 11.25
N VAL A 203 -6.11 -17.94 10.68
CA VAL A 203 -7.06 -16.87 11.08
C VAL A 203 -8.52 -17.33 10.86
N GLU A 204 -8.83 -17.95 9.71
CA GLU A 204 -10.14 -18.51 9.40
C GLU A 204 -10.58 -19.60 10.44
N ARG A 205 -9.65 -20.44 10.90
CA ARG A 205 -9.93 -21.45 11.94
C ARG A 205 -10.29 -20.82 13.31
N ARG A 206 -9.77 -19.62 13.60
CA ARG A 206 -9.98 -18.93 14.89
C ARG A 206 -11.16 -17.96 14.85
N SER A 207 -11.56 -17.50 13.66
CA SER A 207 -12.64 -16.52 13.53
C SER A 207 -13.72 -17.01 12.56
N PRO A 208 -14.98 -17.12 13.00
CA PRO A 208 -16.10 -17.51 12.15
C PRO A 208 -16.47 -16.43 11.12
N ASP A 209 -15.98 -15.21 11.30
CA ASP A 209 -16.28 -14.06 10.42
C ASP A 209 -15.34 -14.02 9.20
N VAL A 210 -14.39 -14.99 9.08
CA VAL A 210 -13.32 -14.97 8.08
C VAL A 210 -13.52 -16.04 7.03
N THR A 211 -13.26 -15.70 5.78
CA THR A 211 -13.16 -16.64 4.66
C THR A 211 -11.82 -16.51 3.93
N THR A 212 -11.33 -17.64 3.40
CA THR A 212 -10.21 -17.70 2.47
C THR A 212 -10.64 -18.22 1.10
N ALA A 213 -11.94 -18.26 0.82
CA ALA A 213 -12.49 -18.73 -0.44
C ALA A 213 -11.97 -17.89 -1.61
N TRP A 214 -11.34 -18.56 -2.63
CA TRP A 214 -10.76 -17.90 -3.79
C TRP A 214 -11.78 -17.10 -4.59
N TRP A 215 -12.91 -17.75 -4.90
CA TRP A 215 -13.91 -17.13 -5.76
C TRP A 215 -14.87 -16.26 -4.98
N ARG A 216 -14.99 -14.98 -5.37
CA ARG A 216 -15.91 -14.04 -4.73
C ARG A 216 -17.36 -14.54 -4.65
N LYS A 217 -17.81 -15.33 -5.63
CA LYS A 217 -19.15 -15.94 -5.64
C LYS A 217 -19.38 -16.98 -4.54
N ASP A 218 -18.30 -17.52 -3.95
CA ASP A 218 -18.34 -18.54 -2.90
C ASP A 218 -18.18 -17.93 -1.50
N ARG A 219 -18.07 -16.59 -1.40
CA ARG A 219 -17.94 -15.83 -0.15
C ARG A 219 -19.31 -15.31 0.29
N ASP A 220 -19.60 -15.40 1.58
CA ASP A 220 -20.72 -14.69 2.18
C ASP A 220 -20.41 -13.18 2.19
N PRO A 221 -21.34 -12.30 1.80
CA PRO A 221 -21.13 -10.86 1.81
C PRO A 221 -20.85 -10.27 3.20
N SER A 222 -21.20 -10.98 4.27
CA SER A 222 -20.93 -10.59 5.66
C SER A 222 -19.53 -11.04 6.15
N GLU A 223 -18.85 -11.94 5.42
CA GLU A 223 -17.52 -12.42 5.78
C GLU A 223 -16.41 -11.44 5.38
N LEU A 224 -15.33 -11.48 6.15
CA LEU A 224 -14.08 -10.81 5.83
C LEU A 224 -13.16 -11.78 5.08
N PHE A 225 -12.65 -11.35 3.94
CA PHE A 225 -11.66 -12.09 3.18
C PHE A 225 -10.24 -11.69 3.59
N VAL A 226 -9.46 -12.66 4.09
CA VAL A 226 -8.02 -12.47 4.25
C VAL A 226 -7.37 -12.71 2.89
N ASP A 227 -7.09 -11.60 2.15
CA ASP A 227 -6.61 -11.69 0.77
C ASP A 227 -5.10 -11.98 0.70
N TYR A 228 -4.78 -13.25 0.77
CA TYR A 228 -3.43 -13.76 0.60
C TYR A 228 -2.88 -13.57 -0.82
N ASN A 229 -3.74 -13.26 -1.81
CA ASN A 229 -3.33 -13.04 -3.21
C ASN A 229 -2.57 -11.75 -3.41
N GLN A 230 -2.63 -10.80 -2.47
CA GLN A 230 -1.78 -9.60 -2.49
C GLN A 230 -0.28 -9.94 -2.43
N ASN A 231 0.06 -11.19 -2.11
CA ASN A 231 1.42 -11.71 -2.15
C ASN A 231 1.76 -12.42 -3.48
N ALA A 232 0.87 -12.40 -4.47
CA ALA A 232 1.18 -12.89 -5.80
C ALA A 232 2.01 -11.86 -6.59
N ARG A 233 2.79 -12.34 -7.56
CA ARG A 233 3.59 -11.47 -8.44
C ARG A 233 2.68 -10.50 -9.19
N ASP A 234 3.10 -9.24 -9.29
CA ASP A 234 2.38 -8.16 -9.98
C ASP A 234 1.10 -7.69 -9.28
N HIS A 235 0.86 -8.15 -8.03
CA HIS A 235 -0.18 -7.59 -7.17
C HIS A 235 0.38 -6.47 -6.32
N THR A 236 -0.39 -5.39 -6.20
CA THR A 236 0.02 -4.19 -5.47
C THR A 236 -1.14 -3.62 -4.68
N ILE A 237 -0.86 -3.08 -3.51
CA ILE A 237 -1.83 -2.37 -2.65
C ILE A 237 -1.30 -0.98 -2.32
N ALA A 238 -2.20 -0.09 -1.86
CA ALA A 238 -1.81 1.27 -1.50
C ALA A 238 -0.77 1.28 -0.39
N ALA A 239 0.31 2.04 -0.59
CA ALA A 239 1.36 2.23 0.39
C ALA A 239 0.86 2.87 1.69
N ALA A 240 1.62 2.73 2.79
CA ALA A 240 1.47 3.59 3.94
C ALA A 240 1.59 5.07 3.51
N TYR A 241 0.77 5.94 4.10
CA TYR A 241 0.66 7.36 3.77
C TYR A 241 0.19 7.69 2.35
N SER A 242 -0.15 6.70 1.53
CA SER A 242 -0.75 6.97 0.21
C SER A 242 -2.17 7.50 0.36
N VAL A 243 -2.44 8.64 -0.27
CA VAL A 243 -3.81 9.13 -0.45
C VAL A 243 -4.56 8.13 -1.33
N ARG A 244 -5.87 7.99 -1.10
CA ARG A 244 -6.74 7.13 -1.89
C ARG A 244 -7.65 7.97 -2.80
N GLY A 245 -8.05 7.39 -3.90
CA GLY A 245 -8.90 8.03 -4.91
C GLY A 245 -10.37 8.15 -4.50
N PHE A 246 -10.64 8.50 -3.25
CA PHE A 246 -11.98 8.81 -2.74
C PHE A 246 -12.16 10.32 -2.59
N GLN A 247 -13.40 10.79 -2.76
CA GLN A 247 -13.71 12.23 -2.77
C GLN A 247 -13.44 12.94 -1.42
N ASP A 248 -13.45 12.19 -0.33
CA ASP A 248 -13.15 12.66 1.03
C ASP A 248 -11.64 12.74 1.33
N GLY A 249 -10.77 12.36 0.37
CA GLY A 249 -9.32 12.46 0.49
C GLY A 249 -8.71 11.56 1.55
N ARG A 250 -9.29 10.38 1.76
CA ARG A 250 -8.80 9.39 2.73
C ARG A 250 -7.38 8.95 2.43
N VAL A 251 -6.68 8.55 3.50
CA VAL A 251 -5.29 8.12 3.48
C VAL A 251 -5.17 6.72 4.06
N SER A 252 -4.32 5.91 3.44
CA SER A 252 -3.90 4.62 3.98
C SER A 252 -2.87 4.87 5.09
N THR A 253 -3.33 4.90 6.34
CA THR A 253 -2.60 5.48 7.46
C THR A 253 -2.08 4.41 8.42
N PRO A 254 -0.76 4.37 8.73
CA PRO A 254 -0.22 3.58 9.82
C PRO A 254 -0.85 3.90 11.17
N ILE A 255 -1.15 2.84 11.92
CA ILE A 255 -1.71 2.89 13.25
C ILE A 255 -0.94 1.95 14.17
N THR A 256 -1.06 2.13 15.49
CA THR A 256 -0.55 1.18 16.47
C THR A 256 -1.58 0.08 16.72
N TRP A 257 -1.13 -1.04 17.33
CA TRP A 257 -2.04 -2.10 17.74
C TRP A 257 -3.02 -1.65 18.83
N ASP A 258 -2.61 -0.72 19.67
CA ASP A 258 -3.45 -0.16 20.74
C ASP A 258 -4.57 0.74 20.22
N GLU A 259 -4.43 1.27 19.01
CA GLU A 259 -5.44 2.14 18.37
C GLU A 259 -6.53 1.35 17.64
N ILE A 260 -6.37 0.03 17.42
CA ILE A 260 -7.25 -0.77 16.55
C ILE A 260 -8.74 -0.58 16.87
N ASP A 261 -9.10 -0.55 18.16
CA ASP A 261 -10.50 -0.48 18.59
C ASP A 261 -11.11 0.92 18.48
N ASP A 262 -10.25 1.96 18.42
CA ASP A 262 -10.68 3.36 18.47
C ASP A 262 -10.67 4.04 17.09
N VAL A 263 -10.05 3.45 16.07
CA VAL A 263 -9.91 4.10 14.75
C VAL A 263 -11.15 3.93 13.88
N ASP A 264 -11.53 5.03 13.20
CA ASP A 264 -12.39 5.01 12.01
C ASP A 264 -11.52 5.35 10.78
N PRO A 265 -11.51 4.52 9.72
CA PRO A 265 -10.76 4.83 8.49
C PRO A 265 -11.10 6.16 7.84
N HIS A 266 -12.30 6.70 8.10
CA HIS A 266 -12.75 7.98 7.56
C HIS A 266 -12.12 9.20 8.27
N ASP A 267 -11.54 9.00 9.46
CA ASP A 267 -10.87 10.07 10.21
C ASP A 267 -9.49 10.41 9.64
N PHE A 268 -8.91 9.55 8.81
CA PHE A 268 -7.59 9.74 8.22
C PHE A 268 -7.67 10.33 6.81
N THR A 269 -7.46 11.63 6.72
CA THR A 269 -7.56 12.42 5.48
C THR A 269 -6.31 13.24 5.21
N LEU A 270 -6.26 13.93 4.05
CA LEU A 270 -5.22 14.91 3.76
C LEU A 270 -5.08 15.99 4.84
N GLU A 271 -6.13 16.27 5.61
CA GLU A 271 -6.15 17.31 6.64
C GLU A 271 -5.70 16.78 8.01
N THR A 272 -6.10 15.56 8.36
CA THR A 272 -5.91 15.02 9.71
C THR A 272 -4.60 14.24 9.87
N VAL A 273 -4.08 13.64 8.80
CA VAL A 273 -2.84 12.86 8.85
C VAL A 273 -1.58 13.71 9.03
N PRO A 274 -1.42 14.90 8.43
CA PRO A 274 -0.24 15.73 8.64
C PRO A 274 0.03 16.10 10.11
N PRO A 275 -0.92 16.63 10.90
CA PRO A 275 -0.68 16.90 12.31
C PRO A 275 -0.40 15.63 13.11
N ARG A 276 -1.05 14.49 12.81
CA ARG A 276 -0.76 13.19 13.40
C ARG A 276 0.69 12.76 13.13
N PHE A 277 1.13 12.88 11.87
CA PHE A 277 2.51 12.54 11.48
C PHE A 277 3.54 13.43 12.18
N ALA A 278 3.26 14.73 12.30
CA ALA A 278 4.13 15.66 13.00
C ALA A 278 4.27 15.33 14.52
N GLU A 279 3.23 14.76 15.13
CA GLU A 279 3.24 14.35 16.54
C GLU A 279 3.89 12.99 16.76
N LEU A 280 3.55 11.99 15.95
CA LEU A 280 3.91 10.59 16.18
C LEU A 280 5.10 10.11 15.32
N GLY A 281 5.44 10.84 14.26
CA GLY A 281 6.42 10.39 13.25
C GLY A 281 5.87 9.25 12.38
N ASP A 282 6.79 8.58 11.69
CA ASP A 282 6.45 7.38 10.91
C ASP A 282 6.32 6.16 11.83
N LEU A 283 5.09 5.69 12.02
CA LEU A 283 4.82 4.49 12.83
C LEU A 283 5.35 3.19 12.19
N HIS A 284 5.75 3.21 10.93
CA HIS A 284 6.41 2.09 10.24
C HIS A 284 7.94 2.26 10.11
N ALA A 285 8.55 3.29 10.74
CA ALA A 285 9.99 3.57 10.61
C ALA A 285 10.89 2.38 10.95
N GLY A 286 10.51 1.56 11.92
CA GLY A 286 11.27 0.38 12.37
C GLY A 286 10.97 -0.92 11.61
N ILE A 287 10.21 -0.89 10.52
CA ILE A 287 9.75 -2.12 9.86
C ILE A 287 10.90 -3.00 9.35
N ASP A 288 12.00 -2.40 8.91
CA ASP A 288 13.18 -3.11 8.39
C ASP A 288 14.02 -3.77 9.50
N ASP A 289 13.83 -3.38 10.78
CA ASP A 289 14.56 -3.92 11.93
C ASP A 289 13.94 -5.21 12.47
N ALA A 290 12.70 -5.55 12.09
CA ALA A 290 11.93 -6.68 12.60
C ALA A 290 11.62 -7.69 11.48
N VAL A 291 12.63 -8.42 11.05
CA VAL A 291 12.51 -9.41 9.95
C VAL A 291 12.07 -10.77 10.50
N PHE A 292 10.99 -11.31 9.94
CA PHE A 292 10.42 -12.62 10.29
C PHE A 292 10.78 -13.69 9.25
N ASP A 293 11.33 -14.81 9.70
CA ASP A 293 11.53 -15.99 8.83
C ASP A 293 10.20 -16.71 8.62
N ILE A 294 9.77 -16.85 7.36
CA ILE A 294 8.49 -17.48 7.00
C ILE A 294 8.53 -19.03 7.05
N ALA A 295 9.63 -19.65 7.44
CA ALA A 295 9.74 -21.10 7.53
C ALA A 295 8.59 -21.79 8.30
N PRO A 296 8.12 -21.28 9.46
CA PRO A 296 6.96 -21.87 10.16
C PRO A 296 5.67 -21.85 9.30
N LEU A 297 5.46 -20.82 8.49
CA LEU A 297 4.29 -20.74 7.60
C LEU A 297 4.40 -21.70 6.41
N ILE A 298 5.61 -21.95 5.94
CA ILE A 298 5.87 -22.98 4.90
C ILE A 298 5.56 -24.37 5.48
N GLU A 299 5.98 -24.65 6.71
CA GLU A 299 5.65 -25.90 7.40
C GLU A 299 4.12 -26.07 7.59
N TRP A 300 3.40 -24.98 7.93
CA TRP A 300 1.94 -25.02 8.01
C TRP A 300 1.31 -25.31 6.63
N ALA A 301 1.84 -24.68 5.57
CA ALA A 301 1.36 -24.91 4.22
C ALA A 301 1.58 -26.38 3.76
N ASP A 302 2.69 -26.99 4.15
CA ASP A 302 2.98 -28.40 3.89
C ASP A 302 2.08 -29.34 4.70
N ARG A 303 1.90 -29.05 6.00
CA ARG A 303 0.99 -29.79 6.88
C ARG A 303 -0.43 -29.84 6.31
N ASP A 304 -0.92 -28.71 5.78
CA ASP A 304 -2.29 -28.54 5.30
C ASP A 304 -2.43 -28.89 3.81
N ASP A 305 -1.39 -29.44 3.17
CA ASP A 305 -1.32 -29.80 1.74
C ASP A 305 -1.82 -28.68 0.81
N LEU A 306 -1.41 -27.43 1.12
CA LEU A 306 -1.84 -26.28 0.34
C LEU A 306 -1.20 -26.25 -1.05
N PRO A 307 -1.91 -25.83 -2.10
CA PRO A 307 -1.42 -25.86 -3.47
C PRO A 307 -0.24 -24.91 -3.71
N GLU A 308 0.70 -25.31 -4.54
CA GLU A 308 1.82 -24.49 -5.07
C GLU A 308 1.35 -23.58 -6.22
N SER A 309 0.33 -22.85 -6.11
CA SER A 309 -0.28 -22.11 -7.23
C SER A 309 0.30 -20.71 -7.45
#